data_bd6aeb0e903d7303a30ca92021e44cb9
#
_entry.id   bd6aeb0e903d7303a30ca92021e44cb9
#
_cell.length_a   1.000
_cell.length_b   1.000
_cell.length_c   1.000
_cell.angle_alpha   90.00
_cell.angle_beta   90.00
_cell.angle_gamma   90.00
#
_symmetry.space_group_name_H-M   'P 1'
#
loop_
_entity.id
_entity.type
_entity.pdbx_description
1 polymer ?
#
loop_
_entity_poly.entity_id
_entity_poly.type
_entity_poly.pdbx_seq_one_letter_code
_entity_poly.pdbx_strand_id
1 'polypeptide(L)'
;SQNYFMSISSFLRKKFSRALFFPSHNRGKALPNELVKLLKEDPGLWDLPELPELGSPLSNFGLIKDSQDYFAKKFAANSCWFGVNGATGLLQSSILSMANPGEYVLLPRNIHISVIKICIVANIKPIFFDLEFSEITGQYLPIKKEWLKKILDNDLLNNIKIAGIVLVNPHYQGYSCEIKPIIELCHRFEIPVLVDEAHGSYFLYCVDSNLPSSAVNAKADLVVHSLHKSLNGLTQTAMLWHHGNIIDKSKIARNINLLQTTSPNSLLIASCEEAVKDWLQKVSLEKYKKRISEARNIYKELVSRDVPLIKTDDPLKIVLNTGSHGI
;
A
#
# COMPACT_ATOMS: atom_id res chain seq x y z
N SER A 1 -45.92 -7.75 -9.78
CA SER A 1 -44.57 -7.58 -10.35
C SER A 1 -43.58 -8.30 -9.44
N GLN A 2 -43.06 -9.47 -9.88
CA GLN A 2 -41.97 -10.13 -9.20
C GLN A 2 -40.73 -9.23 -9.35
N ASN A 3 -40.30 -8.60 -8.24
CA ASN A 3 -39.01 -7.94 -8.16
C ASN A 3 -37.95 -9.03 -8.32
N TYR A 4 -37.38 -9.17 -9.51
CA TYR A 4 -36.25 -10.05 -9.77
C TYR A 4 -35.03 -9.49 -9.03
N PHE A 5 -34.76 -10.02 -7.84
CA PHE A 5 -33.54 -9.73 -7.11
C PHE A 5 -32.38 -10.35 -7.88
N MET A 6 -31.52 -9.50 -8.45
CA MET A 6 -30.28 -9.96 -9.11
C MET A 6 -29.35 -10.54 -8.04
N SER A 7 -28.98 -11.81 -8.14
CA SER A 7 -28.05 -12.43 -7.21
C SER A 7 -26.62 -11.88 -7.37
N ILE A 8 -25.85 -11.88 -6.29
CA ILE A 8 -24.44 -11.46 -6.32
C ILE A 8 -23.66 -12.24 -7.37
N SER A 9 -23.81 -13.58 -7.41
CA SER A 9 -23.14 -14.43 -8.39
C SER A 9 -23.53 -14.12 -9.82
N SER A 10 -24.79 -13.75 -10.09
CA SER A 10 -25.24 -13.29 -11.41
C SER A 10 -24.57 -11.96 -11.78
N PHE A 11 -24.50 -11.01 -10.85
CA PHE A 11 -23.82 -9.73 -11.09
C PHE A 11 -22.31 -9.92 -11.35
N LEU A 12 -21.65 -10.81 -10.60
CA LEU A 12 -20.21 -11.07 -10.78
C LEU A 12 -19.86 -11.64 -12.15
N ARG A 13 -20.81 -12.34 -12.81
CA ARG A 13 -20.64 -12.84 -14.19
C ARG A 13 -20.85 -11.77 -15.26
N LYS A 14 -21.40 -10.61 -14.90
CA LYS A 14 -21.65 -9.53 -15.86
C LYS A 14 -20.36 -9.10 -16.54
N LYS A 15 -20.39 -9.06 -17.87
CA LYS A 15 -19.28 -8.53 -18.67
C LYS A 15 -19.33 -7.01 -18.67
N PHE A 16 -18.19 -6.38 -18.39
CA PHE A 16 -18.00 -4.94 -18.52
C PHE A 16 -17.16 -4.67 -19.77
N SER A 17 -17.55 -3.71 -20.59
CA SER A 17 -16.79 -3.32 -21.77
C SER A 17 -15.43 -2.74 -21.41
N ARG A 18 -15.39 -1.96 -20.31
CA ARG A 18 -14.18 -1.38 -19.72
C ARG A 18 -14.27 -1.49 -18.20
N ALA A 19 -13.13 -1.79 -17.56
CA ALA A 19 -13.01 -1.85 -16.11
C ALA A 19 -11.97 -0.80 -15.68
N LEU A 20 -12.42 0.41 -15.37
CA LEU A 20 -11.59 1.52 -14.87
C LEU A 20 -11.71 1.63 -13.34
N PHE A 21 -11.58 0.49 -12.65
CA PHE A 21 -11.70 0.38 -11.19
C PHE A 21 -10.74 -0.69 -10.66
N PHE A 22 -10.47 -0.65 -9.38
CA PHE A 22 -9.70 -1.70 -8.71
C PHE A 22 -10.52 -3.00 -8.59
N PRO A 23 -9.84 -4.15 -8.53
CA PRO A 23 -8.38 -4.36 -8.51
C PRO A 23 -7.72 -4.18 -9.90
N SER A 24 -6.42 -3.86 -9.87
CA SER A 24 -5.63 -3.49 -11.06
C SER A 24 -5.51 -4.58 -12.11
N HIS A 25 -5.78 -5.85 -11.77
CA HIS A 25 -5.76 -6.97 -12.72
C HIS A 25 -6.87 -6.91 -13.80
N ASN A 26 -7.70 -5.87 -13.80
CA ASN A 26 -8.70 -5.60 -14.85
C ASN A 26 -9.57 -6.82 -15.17
N ARG A 27 -10.33 -7.31 -14.15
CA ARG A 27 -11.23 -8.46 -14.31
C ARG A 27 -10.52 -9.73 -14.81
N GLY A 28 -9.32 -9.98 -14.32
CA GLY A 28 -8.54 -11.18 -14.61
C GLY A 28 -7.58 -11.07 -15.80
N LYS A 29 -7.65 -10.00 -16.60
CA LYS A 29 -6.81 -9.86 -17.80
C LYS A 29 -5.32 -9.70 -17.50
N ALA A 30 -4.96 -9.21 -16.33
CA ALA A 30 -3.59 -8.96 -15.91
C ALA A 30 -3.21 -9.74 -14.64
N LEU A 31 -3.96 -10.78 -14.27
CA LEU A 31 -3.56 -11.68 -13.19
C LEU A 31 -2.23 -12.37 -13.51
N PRO A 32 -1.37 -12.62 -12.50
CA PRO A 32 -0.19 -13.45 -12.66
C PRO A 32 -0.52 -14.82 -13.26
N ASN A 33 0.35 -15.32 -14.14
CA ASN A 33 0.07 -16.57 -14.88
C ASN A 33 -0.13 -17.78 -13.96
N GLU A 34 0.67 -17.91 -12.91
CA GLU A 34 0.54 -19.05 -11.97
C GLU A 34 -0.78 -18.96 -11.20
N LEU A 35 -1.21 -17.76 -10.82
CA LEU A 35 -2.51 -17.58 -10.21
C LEU A 35 -3.66 -17.93 -11.17
N VAL A 36 -3.52 -17.61 -12.47
CA VAL A 36 -4.50 -18.01 -13.50
C VAL A 36 -4.56 -19.54 -13.64
N LYS A 37 -3.42 -20.22 -13.58
CA LYS A 37 -3.40 -21.70 -13.60
C LYS A 37 -4.14 -22.26 -12.39
N LEU A 38 -3.81 -21.78 -11.19
CA LEU A 38 -4.47 -22.22 -9.95
C LEU A 38 -5.99 -22.02 -9.98
N LEU A 39 -6.46 -20.89 -10.52
CA LEU A 39 -7.89 -20.60 -10.64
C LEU A 39 -8.63 -21.43 -11.71
N LYS A 40 -7.90 -22.12 -12.59
CA LYS A 40 -8.45 -23.03 -13.60
C LYS A 40 -8.49 -24.50 -13.17
N GLU A 41 -7.82 -24.84 -12.08
CA GLU A 41 -7.92 -26.15 -11.47
C GLU A 41 -9.33 -26.41 -10.91
N ASP A 42 -9.57 -27.62 -10.41
CA ASP A 42 -10.87 -28.00 -9.84
C ASP A 42 -11.32 -26.97 -8.77
N PRO A 43 -12.58 -26.57 -8.79
CA PRO A 43 -13.12 -25.61 -7.84
C PRO A 43 -12.89 -26.07 -6.39
N GLY A 44 -12.25 -25.23 -5.58
CA GLY A 44 -12.00 -25.49 -4.18
C GLY A 44 -10.70 -26.26 -3.88
N LEU A 45 -9.96 -26.73 -4.89
CA LEU A 45 -8.67 -27.42 -4.70
C LEU A 45 -7.68 -26.58 -3.90
N TRP A 46 -7.72 -25.28 -4.06
CA TRP A 46 -6.85 -24.30 -3.38
C TRP A 46 -7.38 -23.86 -2.02
N ASP A 47 -8.58 -24.27 -1.61
CA ASP A 47 -9.17 -23.88 -0.32
C ASP A 47 -8.69 -24.82 0.78
N LEU A 48 -7.45 -24.58 1.21
CA LEU A 48 -6.75 -25.38 2.19
C LEU A 48 -6.67 -24.64 3.53
N PRO A 49 -6.75 -25.38 4.65
CA PRO A 49 -6.46 -24.83 5.97
C PRO A 49 -4.94 -24.61 6.15
N GLU A 50 -4.55 -24.16 7.32
CA GLU A 50 -3.14 -23.98 7.71
C GLU A 50 -2.47 -25.34 7.97
N LEU A 51 -2.19 -26.07 6.90
CA LEU A 51 -1.43 -27.33 6.98
C LEU A 51 0.02 -27.02 7.43
N PRO A 52 0.69 -27.93 8.15
CA PRO A 52 2.07 -27.72 8.62
C PRO A 52 3.04 -27.34 7.51
N GLU A 53 2.93 -27.94 6.33
CA GLU A 53 3.78 -27.68 5.18
C GLU A 53 3.54 -26.25 4.61
N LEU A 54 2.31 -25.80 4.63
CA LEU A 54 1.93 -24.47 4.16
C LEU A 54 2.30 -23.38 5.18
N GLY A 55 1.97 -23.62 6.44
CA GLY A 55 2.09 -22.65 7.51
C GLY A 55 1.04 -21.54 7.43
N SER A 56 1.32 -20.43 8.09
CA SER A 56 0.54 -19.18 8.04
C SER A 56 1.46 -17.97 7.91
N PRO A 57 0.96 -16.76 7.64
CA PRO A 57 1.78 -15.54 7.60
C PRO A 57 2.57 -15.27 8.88
N LEU A 58 2.17 -15.87 10.01
CA LEU A 58 2.82 -15.70 11.32
C LEU A 58 3.58 -16.93 11.81
N SER A 59 3.53 -18.02 11.07
CA SER A 59 4.28 -19.24 11.39
C SER A 59 5.79 -19.00 11.28
N ASN A 60 6.55 -19.76 12.07
CA ASN A 60 8.01 -19.75 12.00
C ASN A 60 8.57 -20.76 11.00
N PHE A 61 7.72 -21.49 10.31
CA PHE A 61 8.02 -22.55 9.33
C PHE A 61 6.93 -22.62 8.25
N GLY A 62 7.18 -23.39 7.21
CA GLY A 62 6.27 -23.64 6.09
C GLY A 62 6.49 -22.70 4.90
N LEU A 63 5.86 -23.03 3.78
CA LEU A 63 6.08 -22.37 2.49
C LEU A 63 5.79 -20.87 2.52
N ILE A 64 4.79 -20.44 3.30
CA ILE A 64 4.46 -19.01 3.44
C ILE A 64 5.62 -18.28 4.10
N LYS A 65 6.20 -18.84 5.15
CA LYS A 65 7.35 -18.27 5.85
C LYS A 65 8.56 -18.16 4.92
N ASP A 66 8.85 -19.23 4.18
CA ASP A 66 9.98 -19.26 3.24
C ASP A 66 9.83 -18.20 2.16
N SER A 67 8.63 -18.02 1.64
CA SER A 67 8.31 -16.98 0.66
C SER A 67 8.50 -15.57 1.23
N GLN A 68 8.00 -15.31 2.43
CA GLN A 68 8.18 -14.02 3.11
C GLN A 68 9.67 -13.73 3.37
N ASP A 69 10.44 -14.72 3.84
CA ASP A 69 11.88 -14.57 4.06
C ASP A 69 12.65 -14.32 2.77
N TYR A 70 12.27 -15.01 1.69
CA TYR A 70 12.86 -14.76 0.37
C TYR A 70 12.66 -13.30 -0.06
N PHE A 71 11.45 -12.75 0.05
CA PHE A 71 11.20 -11.37 -0.34
C PHE A 71 11.87 -10.38 0.61
N ALA A 72 11.83 -10.61 1.91
CA ALA A 72 12.53 -9.77 2.88
C ALA A 72 14.02 -9.68 2.55
N LYS A 73 14.69 -10.82 2.35
CA LYS A 73 16.10 -10.88 1.94
C LYS A 73 16.36 -10.16 0.62
N LYS A 74 15.50 -10.38 -0.39
CA LYS A 74 15.66 -9.80 -1.72
C LYS A 74 15.63 -8.27 -1.71
N PHE A 75 14.79 -7.67 -0.87
CA PHE A 75 14.65 -6.22 -0.75
C PHE A 75 15.37 -5.62 0.46
N ALA A 76 16.28 -6.39 1.07
CA ALA A 76 17.04 -5.98 2.24
C ALA A 76 16.17 -5.41 3.37
N ALA A 77 14.99 -6.00 3.58
CA ALA A 77 14.14 -5.79 4.73
C ALA A 77 14.46 -6.80 5.83
N ASN A 78 14.21 -6.47 7.10
CA ASN A 78 14.40 -7.38 8.21
C ASN A 78 13.34 -8.49 8.22
N SER A 79 12.12 -8.14 7.79
CA SER A 79 10.99 -9.07 7.69
C SER A 79 9.92 -8.51 6.75
N CYS A 80 9.05 -9.39 6.26
CA CYS A 80 7.80 -8.96 5.66
C CYS A 80 6.69 -9.96 5.98
N TRP A 81 5.44 -9.54 5.86
CA TRP A 81 4.26 -10.36 6.10
C TRP A 81 3.22 -10.13 5.02
N PHE A 82 2.62 -11.21 4.54
CA PHE A 82 1.42 -11.15 3.71
C PHE A 82 0.20 -10.79 4.55
N GLY A 83 -0.71 -10.03 3.98
CA GLY A 83 -1.97 -9.65 4.60
C GLY A 83 -3.15 -9.95 3.69
N VAL A 84 -4.19 -10.57 4.25
CA VAL A 84 -5.43 -10.92 3.56
C VAL A 84 -6.64 -10.10 4.04
N ASN A 85 -6.39 -9.10 4.87
CA ASN A 85 -7.39 -8.13 5.31
C ASN A 85 -7.13 -6.72 4.74
N GLY A 86 -6.54 -6.68 3.54
CA GLY A 86 -6.13 -5.47 2.86
C GLY A 86 -4.99 -4.72 3.57
N ALA A 87 -4.54 -3.63 2.97
CA ALA A 87 -3.64 -2.69 3.62
C ALA A 87 -4.24 -2.16 4.93
N THR A 88 -5.56 -2.11 5.05
CA THR A 88 -6.27 -1.71 6.27
C THR A 88 -5.79 -2.47 7.50
N GLY A 89 -5.80 -3.80 7.47
CA GLY A 89 -5.38 -4.63 8.61
C GLY A 89 -3.90 -4.43 8.95
N LEU A 90 -3.05 -4.29 7.94
CA LEU A 90 -1.60 -4.07 8.14
C LEU A 90 -1.28 -2.66 8.66
N LEU A 91 -1.96 -1.61 8.17
CA LEU A 91 -1.84 -0.26 8.73
C LEU A 91 -2.27 -0.23 10.21
N GLN A 92 -3.38 -0.86 10.54
CA GLN A 92 -3.87 -0.94 11.92
C GLN A 92 -2.89 -1.69 12.83
N SER A 93 -2.38 -2.85 12.38
CA SER A 93 -1.35 -3.60 13.12
C SER A 93 -0.07 -2.80 13.30
N SER A 94 0.33 -2.02 12.30
CA SER A 94 1.50 -1.15 12.34
C SER A 94 1.35 -0.05 13.40
N ILE A 95 0.20 0.61 13.48
CA ILE A 95 -0.07 1.62 14.50
C ILE A 95 0.00 1.04 15.91
N LEU A 96 -0.61 -0.13 16.15
CA LEU A 96 -0.51 -0.82 17.44
C LEU A 96 0.92 -1.26 17.79
N SER A 97 1.76 -1.45 16.76
CA SER A 97 3.16 -1.82 16.96
C SER A 97 4.04 -0.62 17.29
N MET A 98 3.66 0.58 16.82
CA MET A 98 4.36 1.82 17.09
C MET A 98 4.00 2.43 18.46
N ALA A 99 2.72 2.47 18.78
CA ALA A 99 2.20 3.20 19.95
C ALA A 99 1.42 2.30 20.91
N ASN A 100 1.47 2.63 22.19
CA ASN A 100 0.63 2.04 23.23
C ASN A 100 -0.57 2.97 23.55
N PRO A 101 -1.60 2.48 24.25
CA PRO A 101 -2.71 3.32 24.69
C PRO A 101 -2.23 4.57 25.46
N GLY A 102 -2.75 5.74 25.08
CA GLY A 102 -2.38 7.04 25.65
C GLY A 102 -1.16 7.72 25.02
N GLU A 103 -0.36 7.02 24.23
CA GLU A 103 0.78 7.61 23.51
C GLU A 103 0.31 8.36 22.26
N TYR A 104 1.18 9.24 21.75
CA TYR A 104 0.88 10.14 20.63
C TYR A 104 1.51 9.65 19.33
N VAL A 105 0.76 9.80 18.22
CA VAL A 105 1.25 9.57 16.85
C VAL A 105 0.99 10.80 15.99
N LEU A 106 1.95 11.16 15.14
CA LEU A 106 1.80 12.24 14.16
C LEU A 106 1.13 11.70 12.90
N LEU A 107 0.04 12.32 12.48
CA LEU A 107 -0.74 11.92 11.31
C LEU A 107 -0.94 13.09 10.34
N PRO A 108 -0.70 12.93 9.04
CA PRO A 108 -1.06 13.92 8.05
C PRO A 108 -2.58 13.94 7.84
N ARG A 109 -3.15 15.09 7.47
CA ARG A 109 -4.60 15.19 7.26
C ARG A 109 -5.15 14.36 6.10
N ASN A 110 -4.32 13.94 5.16
CA ASN A 110 -4.70 13.06 4.06
C ASN A 110 -4.58 11.56 4.38
N ILE A 111 -4.48 11.21 5.66
CA ILE A 111 -4.35 9.82 6.11
C ILE A 111 -5.59 8.98 5.80
N HIS A 112 -5.39 7.70 5.53
CA HIS A 112 -6.49 6.76 5.35
C HIS A 112 -7.29 6.56 6.65
N ILE A 113 -8.61 6.52 6.54
CA ILE A 113 -9.54 6.40 7.69
C ILE A 113 -9.26 5.21 8.61
N SER A 114 -8.65 4.13 8.11
CA SER A 114 -8.31 2.96 8.93
C SER A 114 -7.35 3.28 10.06
N VAL A 115 -6.42 4.23 9.85
CA VAL A 115 -5.45 4.67 10.86
C VAL A 115 -6.17 5.45 11.98
N ILE A 116 -7.10 6.33 11.60
CA ILE A 116 -7.91 7.06 12.60
C ILE A 116 -8.76 6.09 13.43
N LYS A 117 -9.40 5.12 12.77
CA LYS A 117 -10.24 4.11 13.44
C LYS A 117 -9.46 3.31 14.48
N ILE A 118 -8.24 2.88 14.17
CA ILE A 118 -7.45 2.11 15.14
C ILE A 118 -6.95 2.99 16.28
N CYS A 119 -6.63 4.26 16.06
CA CYS A 119 -6.29 5.19 17.11
C CYS A 119 -7.45 5.33 18.13
N ILE A 120 -8.69 5.42 17.64
CA ILE A 120 -9.89 5.49 18.50
C ILE A 120 -10.04 4.19 19.30
N VAL A 121 -9.98 3.02 18.63
CA VAL A 121 -10.20 1.71 19.27
C VAL A 121 -9.12 1.42 20.32
N ALA A 122 -7.87 1.78 20.05
CA ALA A 122 -6.72 1.52 20.92
C ALA A 122 -6.40 2.65 21.90
N ASN A 123 -7.22 3.71 21.96
CA ASN A 123 -6.95 4.89 22.78
C ASN A 123 -5.56 5.50 22.53
N ILE A 124 -5.11 5.51 21.26
CA ILE A 124 -3.89 6.19 20.82
C ILE A 124 -4.27 7.61 20.42
N LYS A 125 -3.47 8.59 20.82
CA LYS A 125 -3.76 10.01 20.64
C LYS A 125 -3.15 10.53 19.32
N PRO A 126 -3.95 10.82 18.29
CA PRO A 126 -3.43 11.40 17.06
C PRO A 126 -3.16 12.90 17.25
N ILE A 127 -2.00 13.35 16.79
CA ILE A 127 -1.70 14.77 16.55
C ILE A 127 -1.69 14.97 15.04
N PHE A 128 -2.65 15.72 14.54
CA PHE A 128 -2.74 15.99 13.11
C PHE A 128 -1.85 17.16 12.73
N PHE A 129 -1.13 17.00 11.63
CA PHE A 129 -0.42 18.08 11.00
C PHE A 129 -0.96 18.36 9.58
N ASP A 130 -0.93 19.62 9.19
CA ASP A 130 -1.36 20.04 7.87
C ASP A 130 -0.26 19.80 6.84
N LEU A 131 -0.69 19.54 5.62
CA LEU A 131 0.12 19.59 4.41
C LEU A 131 -0.18 20.87 3.65
N GLU A 132 0.75 21.31 2.81
CA GLU A 132 0.50 22.41 1.89
C GLU A 132 -0.68 22.05 0.98
N PHE A 133 -1.65 22.92 0.86
CA PHE A 133 -2.84 22.71 0.04
C PHE A 133 -2.78 23.60 -1.20
N SER A 134 -3.04 23.02 -2.37
CA SER A 134 -3.15 23.76 -3.62
C SER A 134 -4.61 24.08 -3.91
N GLU A 135 -4.98 25.36 -3.83
CA GLU A 135 -6.32 25.83 -4.21
C GLU A 135 -6.61 25.60 -5.70
N ILE A 136 -5.58 25.66 -6.54
CA ILE A 136 -5.70 25.47 -7.99
C ILE A 136 -6.14 24.04 -8.33
N THR A 137 -5.60 23.06 -7.62
CA THR A 137 -5.89 21.63 -7.88
C THR A 137 -6.87 21.02 -6.88
N GLY A 138 -7.18 21.74 -5.79
CA GLY A 138 -8.02 21.22 -4.70
C GLY A 138 -7.37 20.05 -3.95
N GLN A 139 -6.04 19.96 -3.93
CA GLN A 139 -5.30 18.79 -3.45
C GLN A 139 -4.25 19.16 -2.40
N TYR A 140 -4.01 18.25 -1.45
CA TYR A 140 -2.81 18.33 -0.62
C TYR A 140 -1.58 18.01 -1.46
N LEU A 141 -0.54 18.83 -1.31
CA LEU A 141 0.76 18.60 -1.94
C LEU A 141 1.61 17.61 -1.13
N PRO A 142 2.62 16.98 -1.76
CA PRO A 142 3.54 16.10 -1.05
C PRO A 142 4.26 16.85 0.08
N ILE A 143 4.53 16.13 1.16
CA ILE A 143 5.27 16.70 2.28
C ILE A 143 6.69 17.08 1.85
N LYS A 144 7.12 18.30 2.21
CA LYS A 144 8.49 18.77 2.03
C LYS A 144 9.28 18.61 3.32
N LYS A 145 10.57 18.30 3.20
CA LYS A 145 11.46 18.11 4.36
C LYS A 145 11.48 19.34 5.28
N GLU A 146 11.54 20.54 4.69
CA GLU A 146 11.55 21.79 5.43
C GLU A 146 10.24 22.03 6.18
N TRP A 147 9.12 21.61 5.59
CA TRP A 147 7.81 21.69 6.24
C TRP A 147 7.74 20.74 7.43
N LEU A 148 8.15 19.49 7.25
CA LEU A 148 8.18 18.52 8.34
C LEU A 148 9.14 18.96 9.45
N LYS A 149 10.29 19.52 9.11
CA LYS A 149 11.24 20.04 10.09
C LYS A 149 10.58 21.11 10.99
N LYS A 150 9.84 22.05 10.41
CA LYS A 150 9.09 23.07 11.18
C LYS A 150 8.04 22.46 12.11
N ILE A 151 7.41 21.36 11.71
CA ILE A 151 6.46 20.63 12.55
C ILE A 151 7.19 19.99 13.73
N LEU A 152 8.30 19.29 13.47
CA LEU A 152 9.06 18.58 14.50
C LEU A 152 9.81 19.53 15.47
N ASP A 153 10.21 20.70 14.99
CA ASP A 153 10.84 21.74 15.83
C ASP A 153 9.81 22.60 16.62
N ASN A 154 8.51 22.29 16.53
CA ASN A 154 7.48 23.08 17.19
C ASN A 154 7.50 22.85 18.72
N ASP A 155 7.56 23.94 19.49
CA ASP A 155 7.63 23.91 20.95
C ASP A 155 6.46 23.16 21.62
N LEU A 156 5.32 23.09 20.96
CA LEU A 156 4.17 22.30 21.44
C LEU A 156 4.48 20.79 21.51
N LEU A 157 5.47 20.32 20.75
CA LEU A 157 5.88 18.91 20.76
C LEU A 157 7.03 18.62 21.75
N ASN A 158 7.74 19.64 22.25
CA ASN A 158 8.94 19.48 23.09
C ASN A 158 8.72 18.63 24.35
N ASN A 159 7.50 18.59 24.88
CA ASN A 159 7.14 17.83 26.09
C ASN A 159 6.28 16.59 25.79
N ILE A 160 6.15 16.23 24.50
CA ILE A 160 5.31 15.11 24.06
C ILE A 160 6.20 14.06 23.44
N LYS A 161 6.22 12.87 24.03
CA LYS A 161 6.86 11.72 23.41
C LYS A 161 6.01 11.25 22.24
N ILE A 162 6.53 11.43 21.01
CA ILE A 162 5.90 10.94 19.79
C ILE A 162 6.31 9.49 19.58
N ALA A 163 5.34 8.58 19.61
CA ALA A 163 5.58 7.13 19.42
C ALA A 163 5.82 6.77 17.94
N GLY A 164 5.43 7.62 17.00
CA GLY A 164 5.72 7.45 15.60
C GLY A 164 5.00 8.45 14.71
N ILE A 165 5.39 8.48 13.45
CA ILE A 165 4.76 9.29 12.41
C ILE A 165 4.26 8.39 11.28
N VAL A 166 3.11 8.73 10.72
CA VAL A 166 2.60 8.10 9.49
C VAL A 166 2.75 9.09 8.34
N LEU A 167 3.24 8.60 7.21
CA LEU A 167 3.34 9.33 5.97
C LEU A 167 2.54 8.60 4.89
N VAL A 168 1.95 9.33 3.95
CA VAL A 168 1.26 8.78 2.78
C VAL A 168 2.08 9.11 1.55
N ASN A 169 2.65 8.11 0.89
CA ASN A 169 3.48 8.32 -0.30
C ASN A 169 3.46 7.10 -1.23
N PRO A 170 2.92 7.21 -2.45
CA PRO A 170 2.27 8.40 -3.02
C PRO A 170 0.89 8.69 -2.42
N HIS A 171 0.40 9.89 -2.65
CA HIS A 171 -1.01 10.23 -2.40
C HIS A 171 -1.94 9.47 -3.34
N TYR A 172 -3.23 9.44 -3.02
CA TYR A 172 -4.24 8.78 -3.86
C TYR A 172 -4.23 9.29 -5.31
N GLN A 173 -4.01 10.58 -5.50
CA GLN A 173 -3.95 11.23 -6.82
C GLN A 173 -2.63 10.98 -7.56
N GLY A 174 -1.60 10.45 -6.89
CA GLY A 174 -0.31 10.15 -7.50
C GLY A 174 0.78 11.18 -7.24
N TYR A 175 0.56 12.14 -6.34
CA TYR A 175 1.65 12.99 -5.85
C TYR A 175 2.59 12.18 -4.96
N SER A 176 3.89 12.39 -5.13
CA SER A 176 4.94 11.74 -4.36
C SER A 176 6.04 12.73 -3.99
N CYS A 177 6.78 12.42 -2.93
CA CYS A 177 7.95 13.18 -2.52
C CYS A 177 9.21 12.31 -2.56
N GLU A 178 10.38 12.94 -2.45
CA GLU A 178 11.61 12.24 -2.11
C GLU A 178 11.55 11.78 -0.66
N ILE A 179 11.07 10.54 -0.46
CA ILE A 179 10.74 10.03 0.88
C ILE A 179 11.96 9.79 1.76
N LYS A 180 13.12 9.47 1.20
CA LYS A 180 14.35 9.15 1.95
C LYS A 180 14.81 10.30 2.87
N PRO A 181 14.98 11.56 2.40
CA PRO A 181 15.38 12.67 3.27
C PRO A 181 14.38 12.97 4.39
N ILE A 182 13.10 12.60 4.19
CA ILE A 182 12.04 12.76 5.19
C ILE A 182 12.17 11.70 6.29
N ILE A 183 12.37 10.43 5.92
CA ILE A 183 12.63 9.34 6.86
C ILE A 183 13.88 9.63 7.70
N GLU A 184 14.99 10.03 7.05
CA GLU A 184 16.23 10.40 7.73
C GLU A 184 16.04 11.57 8.70
N LEU A 185 15.16 12.51 8.39
CA LEU A 185 14.80 13.60 9.29
C LEU A 185 14.08 13.06 10.53
N CYS A 186 13.05 12.22 10.36
CA CYS A 186 12.31 11.61 11.48
C CYS A 186 13.23 10.79 12.40
N HIS A 187 14.13 9.99 11.82
CA HIS A 187 15.08 9.20 12.58
C HIS A 187 16.05 10.05 13.42
N ARG A 188 16.42 11.27 12.98
CA ARG A 188 17.22 12.20 13.80
C ARG A 188 16.46 12.71 15.03
N PHE A 189 15.14 12.68 15.00
CA PHE A 189 14.27 12.98 16.15
C PHE A 189 13.87 11.70 16.91
N GLU A 190 14.48 10.55 16.59
CA GLU A 190 14.17 9.24 17.18
C GLU A 190 12.71 8.82 17.01
N ILE A 191 12.05 9.30 15.95
CA ILE A 191 10.66 9.01 15.64
C ILE A 191 10.59 7.91 14.56
N PRO A 192 10.03 6.73 14.85
CA PRO A 192 9.83 5.68 13.85
C PRO A 192 8.77 6.08 12.80
N VAL A 193 8.97 5.62 11.58
CA VAL A 193 8.19 6.02 10.40
C VAL A 193 7.41 4.84 9.84
N LEU A 194 6.09 4.98 9.77
CA LEU A 194 5.20 4.15 8.96
C LEU A 194 4.87 4.87 7.68
N VAL A 195 5.09 4.23 6.52
CA VAL A 195 4.66 4.78 5.23
C VAL A 195 3.49 3.95 4.68
N ASP A 196 2.35 4.61 4.49
CA ASP A 196 1.25 4.09 3.68
C ASP A 196 1.62 4.28 2.20
N GLU A 197 2.20 3.23 1.60
CA GLU A 197 2.57 3.14 0.19
C GLU A 197 1.57 2.28 -0.59
N ALA A 198 0.30 2.22 -0.12
CA ALA A 198 -0.72 1.36 -0.72
C ALA A 198 -0.97 1.64 -2.21
N HIS A 199 -0.77 2.85 -2.67
CA HIS A 199 -0.95 3.26 -4.07
C HIS A 199 0.34 3.20 -4.89
N GLY A 200 1.50 3.00 -4.28
CA GLY A 200 2.83 3.01 -4.90
C GLY A 200 3.57 1.67 -4.85
N SER A 201 2.90 0.56 -4.56
CA SER A 201 3.56 -0.73 -4.35
C SER A 201 4.51 -1.12 -5.49
N TYR A 202 4.22 -0.72 -6.73
CA TYR A 202 5.05 -1.05 -7.88
C TYR A 202 6.35 -0.25 -7.97
N PHE A 203 6.49 0.85 -7.24
CA PHE A 203 7.74 1.64 -7.19
C PHE A 203 8.92 0.82 -6.71
N LEU A 204 8.68 -0.16 -5.85
CA LEU A 204 9.72 -1.06 -5.34
C LEU A 204 10.33 -1.94 -6.44
N TYR A 205 9.54 -2.34 -7.42
CA TYR A 205 9.92 -3.34 -8.42
C TYR A 205 10.35 -2.72 -9.75
N CYS A 206 9.81 -1.57 -10.09
CA CYS A 206 10.06 -0.92 -11.36
C CYS A 206 11.20 0.10 -11.21
N VAL A 207 12.41 -0.32 -11.54
CA VAL A 207 13.58 0.57 -11.54
C VAL A 207 13.55 1.43 -12.82
N ASP A 208 12.93 2.59 -12.72
CA ASP A 208 12.94 3.65 -13.73
C ASP A 208 13.33 4.94 -13.02
N SER A 209 14.38 5.63 -13.49
CA SER A 209 14.89 6.88 -12.90
C SER A 209 13.86 8.02 -12.83
N ASN A 210 12.75 7.88 -13.56
CA ASN A 210 11.65 8.85 -13.61
C ASN A 210 10.44 8.41 -12.77
N LEU A 211 10.58 7.40 -11.93
CA LEU A 211 9.57 7.00 -10.94
C LEU A 211 9.99 7.42 -9.55
N PRO A 212 9.01 7.70 -8.66
CA PRO A 212 9.30 7.94 -7.26
C PRO A 212 10.01 6.74 -6.61
N SER A 213 10.86 7.01 -5.63
CA SER A 213 11.52 5.96 -4.85
C SER A 213 10.54 5.32 -3.87
N SER A 214 10.57 3.99 -3.76
CA SER A 214 9.78 3.28 -2.74
C SER A 214 10.33 3.54 -1.33
N ALA A 215 9.42 3.66 -0.35
CA ALA A 215 9.75 3.77 1.06
C ALA A 215 10.48 2.54 1.61
N VAL A 216 10.32 1.37 0.99
CA VAL A 216 11.10 0.15 1.29
C VAL A 216 12.57 0.38 1.00
N ASN A 217 12.91 0.93 -0.19
CA ASN A 217 14.28 1.27 -0.55
C ASN A 217 14.85 2.39 0.32
N ALA A 218 14.00 3.31 0.77
CA ALA A 218 14.37 4.40 1.68
C ALA A 218 14.49 3.97 3.14
N LYS A 219 14.21 2.69 3.48
CA LYS A 219 14.35 2.11 4.82
C LYS A 219 13.44 2.75 5.87
N ALA A 220 12.19 3.06 5.52
CA ALA A 220 11.18 3.35 6.53
C ALA A 220 10.98 2.14 7.45
N ASP A 221 10.70 2.38 8.74
CA ASP A 221 10.60 1.29 9.72
C ASP A 221 9.48 0.31 9.38
N LEU A 222 8.34 0.83 8.93
CA LEU A 222 7.21 0.05 8.42
C LEU A 222 6.71 0.64 7.09
N VAL A 223 6.45 -0.23 6.12
CA VAL A 223 5.85 0.17 4.83
C VAL A 223 4.72 -0.78 4.48
N VAL A 224 3.55 -0.24 4.15
CA VAL A 224 2.39 -1.05 3.78
C VAL A 224 2.08 -0.89 2.30
N HIS A 225 2.05 -2.02 1.60
CA HIS A 225 1.65 -2.13 0.20
C HIS A 225 0.26 -2.75 0.05
N SER A 226 -0.55 -2.22 -0.85
CA SER A 226 -1.81 -2.84 -1.29
C SER A 226 -1.59 -3.50 -2.64
N LEU A 227 -1.42 -4.83 -2.66
CA LEU A 227 -1.01 -5.54 -3.86
C LEU A 227 -2.08 -5.54 -4.96
N HIS A 228 -3.36 -5.47 -4.58
CA HIS A 228 -4.47 -5.42 -5.53
C HIS A 228 -4.64 -4.05 -6.21
N LYS A 229 -4.00 -2.98 -5.70
CA LYS A 229 -4.12 -1.66 -6.30
C LYS A 229 -3.13 -1.44 -7.45
N SER A 230 -1.93 -2.03 -7.38
CA SER A 230 -0.90 -1.77 -8.38
C SER A 230 -0.06 -2.98 -8.81
N LEU A 231 -0.20 -4.14 -8.16
CA LEU A 231 0.54 -5.36 -8.50
C LEU A 231 -0.32 -6.51 -9.03
N ASN A 232 -1.57 -6.23 -9.41
CA ASN A 232 -2.48 -7.21 -10.01
C ASN A 232 -2.87 -8.39 -9.08
N GLY A 233 -2.73 -8.26 -7.77
CA GLY A 233 -3.24 -9.21 -6.81
C GLY A 233 -4.77 -9.21 -6.72
N LEU A 234 -5.34 -10.25 -6.15
CA LEU A 234 -6.78 -10.29 -5.82
C LEU A 234 -7.09 -9.26 -4.73
N THR A 235 -8.34 -8.80 -4.70
CA THR A 235 -8.81 -7.88 -3.65
C THR A 235 -8.49 -8.41 -2.26
N GLN A 236 -8.16 -7.54 -1.31
CA GLN A 236 -7.71 -7.80 0.06
C GLN A 236 -6.22 -8.17 0.19
N THR A 237 -5.48 -8.44 -0.90
CA THR A 237 -4.05 -8.77 -0.80
C THR A 237 -3.22 -7.54 -0.48
N ALA A 238 -2.32 -7.70 0.49
CA ALA A 238 -1.44 -6.64 0.97
C ALA A 238 -0.11 -7.22 1.49
N MET A 239 0.87 -6.36 1.73
CA MET A 239 2.17 -6.73 2.29
C MET A 239 2.69 -5.65 3.22
N LEU A 240 3.22 -6.06 4.36
CA LEU A 240 3.93 -5.22 5.32
C LEU A 240 5.42 -5.51 5.23
N TRP A 241 6.22 -4.47 5.11
CA TRP A 241 7.68 -4.50 5.17
C TRP A 241 8.16 -3.89 6.47
N HIS A 242 9.20 -4.46 7.05
CA HIS A 242 9.82 -4.00 8.29
C HIS A 242 11.32 -3.82 8.13
N HIS A 243 11.83 -2.69 8.57
CA HIS A 243 13.26 -2.37 8.63
C HIS A 243 13.67 -1.90 10.02
N GLY A 244 14.96 -2.07 10.30
CA GLY A 244 15.56 -1.58 11.53
C GLY A 244 15.13 -2.36 12.78
N ASN A 245 15.42 -1.78 13.94
CA ASN A 245 15.18 -2.39 15.24
C ASN A 245 14.40 -1.46 16.19
N ILE A 246 13.94 -0.29 15.70
CA ILE A 246 13.19 0.67 16.53
C ILE A 246 11.84 0.06 16.93
N ILE A 247 11.22 -0.68 16.01
CA ILE A 247 9.97 -1.39 16.27
C ILE A 247 10.28 -2.88 16.38
N ASP A 248 9.92 -3.48 17.51
CA ASP A 248 10.18 -4.89 17.76
C ASP A 248 9.34 -5.78 16.82
N LYS A 249 10.03 -6.67 16.10
CA LYS A 249 9.43 -7.67 15.21
C LYS A 249 8.36 -8.51 15.91
N SER A 250 8.58 -8.90 17.16
CA SER A 250 7.63 -9.72 17.93
C SER A 250 6.34 -8.94 18.25
N LYS A 251 6.45 -7.64 18.49
CA LYS A 251 5.30 -6.74 18.69
C LYS A 251 4.49 -6.61 17.40
N ILE A 252 5.15 -6.50 16.24
CA ILE A 252 4.49 -6.47 14.93
C ILE A 252 3.71 -7.76 14.70
N ALA A 253 4.34 -8.93 14.86
CA ALA A 253 3.70 -10.22 14.67
C ALA A 253 2.48 -10.41 15.59
N ARG A 254 2.57 -10.03 16.89
CA ARG A 254 1.44 -10.07 17.82
C ARG A 254 0.27 -9.21 17.35
N ASN A 255 0.54 -8.00 16.88
CA ASN A 255 -0.52 -7.08 16.45
C ASN A 255 -1.14 -7.50 15.11
N ILE A 256 -0.38 -8.12 14.21
CA ILE A 256 -0.93 -8.76 13.03
C ILE A 256 -1.88 -9.90 13.46
N ASN A 257 -1.44 -10.75 14.38
CA ASN A 257 -2.25 -11.86 14.88
C ASN A 257 -3.55 -11.40 15.57
N LEU A 258 -3.50 -10.27 16.28
CA LEU A 258 -4.65 -9.71 16.96
C LEU A 258 -5.75 -9.22 15.99
N LEU A 259 -5.36 -8.70 14.84
CA LEU A 259 -6.27 -8.04 13.90
C LEU A 259 -6.60 -8.85 12.64
N GLN A 260 -5.84 -9.89 12.36
CA GLN A 260 -6.10 -10.74 11.21
C GLN A 260 -6.86 -12.01 11.60
N THR A 261 -7.53 -12.61 10.61
CA THR A 261 -8.21 -13.90 10.79
C THR A 261 -7.20 -14.99 11.14
N THR A 262 -7.62 -15.94 11.99
CA THR A 262 -6.86 -17.14 12.31
C THR A 262 -6.94 -18.21 11.21
N SER A 263 -7.81 -18.03 10.22
CA SER A 263 -7.98 -18.90 9.05
C SER A 263 -7.84 -18.08 7.75
N PRO A 264 -6.62 -17.65 7.39
CA PRO A 264 -6.39 -16.85 6.20
C PRO A 264 -6.70 -17.67 4.94
N ASN A 265 -7.43 -17.07 4.00
CA ASN A 265 -7.75 -17.73 2.74
C ASN A 265 -6.46 -18.01 1.93
N SER A 266 -6.18 -19.28 1.67
CA SER A 266 -4.98 -19.75 0.98
C SER A 266 -4.83 -19.19 -0.44
N LEU A 267 -5.93 -18.97 -1.17
CA LEU A 267 -5.91 -18.35 -2.48
C LEU A 267 -5.44 -16.89 -2.40
N LEU A 268 -5.85 -16.15 -1.37
CA LEU A 268 -5.38 -14.77 -1.17
C LEU A 268 -3.90 -14.74 -0.81
N ILE A 269 -3.42 -15.69 0.00
CA ILE A 269 -1.99 -15.82 0.31
C ILE A 269 -1.19 -16.12 -0.96
N ALA A 270 -1.62 -17.12 -1.76
CA ALA A 270 -1.00 -17.42 -3.05
C ALA A 270 -1.00 -16.20 -3.97
N SER A 271 -2.09 -15.42 -3.97
CA SER A 271 -2.17 -14.18 -4.74
C SER A 271 -1.22 -13.09 -4.25
N CYS A 272 -0.92 -13.01 -2.95
CA CYS A 272 0.12 -12.11 -2.44
C CYS A 272 1.49 -12.49 -3.02
N GLU A 273 1.85 -13.75 -2.93
CA GLU A 273 3.12 -14.28 -3.45
C GLU A 273 3.26 -14.07 -4.95
N GLU A 274 2.28 -14.50 -5.73
CA GLU A 274 2.34 -14.45 -7.18
C GLU A 274 2.30 -13.02 -7.74
N ALA A 275 1.58 -12.11 -7.08
CA ALA A 275 1.61 -10.69 -7.43
C ALA A 275 3.03 -10.10 -7.33
N VAL A 276 3.79 -10.44 -6.29
CA VAL A 276 5.17 -9.99 -6.13
C VAL A 276 6.11 -10.72 -7.09
N LYS A 277 5.98 -12.04 -7.24
CA LYS A 277 6.82 -12.85 -8.14
C LYS A 277 6.71 -12.39 -9.59
N ASP A 278 5.51 -12.05 -10.05
CA ASP A 278 5.29 -11.62 -11.44
C ASP A 278 6.12 -10.36 -11.76
N TRP A 279 6.17 -9.38 -10.85
CA TRP A 279 6.99 -8.18 -11.04
C TRP A 279 8.51 -8.43 -10.98
N LEU A 280 8.94 -9.57 -10.44
CA LEU A 280 10.35 -9.96 -10.42
C LEU A 280 10.79 -10.68 -11.71
N GLN A 281 9.85 -11.09 -12.55
CA GLN A 281 10.15 -11.73 -13.83
C GLN A 281 10.57 -10.68 -14.86
N LYS A 282 11.67 -10.92 -15.57
CA LYS A 282 12.17 -10.00 -16.60
C LYS A 282 11.11 -9.67 -17.68
N VAL A 283 10.37 -10.69 -18.12
CA VAL A 283 9.33 -10.52 -19.16
C VAL A 283 8.20 -9.63 -18.66
N SER A 284 7.74 -9.84 -17.44
CA SER A 284 6.69 -9.01 -16.84
C SER A 284 7.18 -7.58 -16.60
N LEU A 285 8.41 -7.41 -16.13
CA LEU A 285 8.99 -6.08 -15.91
C LEU A 285 9.04 -5.25 -17.20
N GLU A 286 9.48 -5.84 -18.33
CA GLU A 286 9.48 -5.14 -19.63
C GLU A 286 8.06 -4.76 -20.10
N LYS A 287 7.08 -5.64 -19.87
CA LYS A 287 5.66 -5.37 -20.12
C LYS A 287 5.17 -4.17 -19.28
N TYR A 288 5.54 -4.09 -18.01
CA TYR A 288 5.13 -3.00 -17.13
C TYR A 288 5.81 -1.68 -17.51
N LYS A 289 7.10 -1.69 -17.86
CA LYS A 289 7.81 -0.51 -18.39
C LYS A 289 7.11 0.03 -19.65
N LYS A 290 6.72 -0.87 -20.56
CA LYS A 290 5.95 -0.49 -21.76
C LYS A 290 4.62 0.19 -21.36
N ARG A 291 3.88 -0.35 -20.39
CA ARG A 291 2.62 0.25 -19.90
C ARG A 291 2.82 1.63 -19.31
N ILE A 292 3.89 1.85 -18.56
CA ILE A 292 4.25 3.16 -18.02
C ILE A 292 4.54 4.15 -19.16
N SER A 293 5.27 3.72 -20.17
CA SER A 293 5.53 4.54 -21.36
C SER A 293 4.25 4.88 -22.12
N GLU A 294 3.36 3.91 -22.30
CA GLU A 294 2.04 4.12 -22.90
C GLU A 294 1.19 5.14 -22.13
N ALA A 295 1.17 5.03 -20.78
CA ALA A 295 0.45 5.97 -19.93
C ALA A 295 1.00 7.40 -20.06
N ARG A 296 2.32 7.57 -20.09
CA ARG A 296 2.96 8.87 -20.34
C ARG A 296 2.59 9.45 -21.72
N ASN A 297 2.48 8.62 -22.74
CA ASN A 297 2.06 9.06 -24.08
C ASN A 297 0.58 9.47 -24.10
N ILE A 298 -0.29 8.70 -23.45
CA ILE A 298 -1.70 9.06 -23.28
C ILE A 298 -1.84 10.40 -22.54
N TYR A 299 -1.08 10.62 -21.47
CA TYR A 299 -1.07 11.89 -20.75
C TYR A 299 -0.71 13.06 -21.69
N LYS A 300 0.37 12.93 -22.47
CA LYS A 300 0.80 13.96 -23.44
C LYS A 300 -0.26 14.22 -24.51
N GLU A 301 -0.89 13.18 -25.04
CA GLU A 301 -1.96 13.30 -26.03
C GLU A 301 -3.19 14.03 -25.45
N LEU A 302 -3.59 13.71 -24.23
CA LEU A 302 -4.70 14.39 -23.58
C LEU A 302 -4.40 15.88 -23.33
N VAL A 303 -3.16 16.20 -22.90
CA VAL A 303 -2.71 17.59 -22.73
C VAL A 303 -2.74 18.33 -24.08
N SER A 304 -2.29 17.71 -25.18
CA SER A 304 -2.30 18.33 -26.51
C SER A 304 -3.72 18.57 -27.06
N ARG A 305 -4.73 17.97 -26.44
CA ARG A 305 -6.15 18.17 -26.76
C ARG A 305 -6.86 19.07 -25.75
N ASP A 306 -6.10 19.83 -24.96
CA ASP A 306 -6.61 20.77 -23.93
C ASP A 306 -7.48 20.10 -22.87
N VAL A 307 -7.28 18.78 -22.60
CA VAL A 307 -7.94 18.10 -21.49
C VAL A 307 -7.34 18.61 -20.19
N PRO A 308 -8.16 19.11 -19.24
CA PRO A 308 -7.66 19.67 -17.98
C PRO A 308 -7.12 18.57 -17.07
N LEU A 309 -5.81 18.39 -17.07
CA LEU A 309 -5.12 17.38 -16.27
C LEU A 309 -4.32 18.02 -15.14
N ILE A 310 -4.31 17.37 -14.00
CA ILE A 310 -3.38 17.62 -12.91
C ILE A 310 -2.13 16.79 -13.16
N LYS A 311 -0.96 17.44 -13.21
CA LYS A 311 0.33 16.73 -13.30
C LYS A 311 0.69 16.14 -11.95
N THR A 312 0.97 14.84 -11.93
CA THR A 312 1.39 14.09 -10.74
C THR A 312 2.70 13.34 -11.01
N ASP A 313 3.30 12.77 -9.97
CA ASP A 313 4.58 12.05 -10.07
C ASP A 313 4.40 10.59 -10.49
N ASP A 314 3.20 10.03 -10.24
CA ASP A 314 2.85 8.66 -10.66
C ASP A 314 2.29 8.66 -12.08
N PRO A 315 3.03 8.14 -13.08
CA PRO A 315 2.59 8.15 -14.48
C PRO A 315 1.37 7.27 -14.75
N LEU A 316 1.03 6.35 -13.86
CA LEU A 316 -0.17 5.50 -14.00
C LEU A 316 -1.44 6.18 -13.47
N LYS A 317 -1.33 7.40 -12.94
CA LYS A 317 -2.44 8.23 -12.48
C LYS A 317 -2.71 9.35 -13.50
N ILE A 318 -3.88 9.29 -14.14
CA ILE A 318 -4.38 10.37 -15.00
C ILE A 318 -5.50 11.06 -14.23
N VAL A 319 -5.22 12.27 -13.77
CA VAL A 319 -6.10 13.02 -12.86
C VAL A 319 -6.71 14.20 -13.61
N LEU A 320 -8.04 14.21 -13.73
CA LEU A 320 -8.78 15.31 -14.33
C LEU A 320 -8.99 16.44 -13.31
N ASN A 321 -8.74 17.67 -13.72
CA ASN A 321 -9.08 18.87 -12.94
C ASN A 321 -10.50 19.32 -13.29
N THR A 322 -11.49 18.70 -12.69
CA THR A 322 -12.90 18.99 -12.96
C THR A 322 -13.36 20.32 -12.35
N GLY A 323 -12.77 20.70 -11.20
CA GLY A 323 -13.14 21.92 -10.48
C GLY A 323 -12.90 23.21 -11.25
N SER A 324 -11.81 23.29 -12.04
CA SER A 324 -11.51 24.47 -12.87
C SER A 324 -12.45 24.65 -14.07
N HIS A 325 -13.28 23.66 -14.38
CA HIS A 325 -14.18 23.61 -15.55
C HIS A 325 -15.66 23.49 -15.16
N GLY A 326 -15.98 23.57 -13.87
CA GLY A 326 -17.36 23.54 -13.41
C GLY A 326 -18.07 22.19 -13.60
N ILE A 327 -17.31 21.08 -13.61
CA ILE A 327 -17.82 19.70 -13.75
C ILE A 327 -17.93 19.04 -12.37
#